data_ce6afb324fb88944d4251b16e7d0427d
#
_entry.id   ce6afb324fb88944d4251b16e7d0427d
#
_cell.length_a   1.000
_cell.length_b   1.000
_cell.length_c   1.000
_cell.angle_alpha   90.00
_cell.angle_beta   90.00
_cell.angle_gamma   90.00
#
_symmetry.space_group_name_H-M   'P 1'
#
loop_
_entity.id
_entity.type
_entity.pdbx_description
1 polymer ?
#
loop_
_entity_poly.entity_id
_entity_poly.type
_entity_poly.pdbx_seq_one_letter_code
_entity_poly.pdbx_strand_id
1 'polypeptide(L)'
;GRDSRKGWRTPFNAFASTHRADDYCEGNAWQYTWLAPHDVKGLEGLFGSRAKMIEKLDSLFTVSSVIEGGETSPDISGLIGQYAHGNEPSHHILYLYTMLGQPWKTADKVREVLTTLYHDRPDGLSGNEDVGQMSAWYVLSSLGMYEAEPAGGRYWFGSPLFDRAEVKVPSGVFTITAENNSAANKYIQRVWLNGQPYTKPWIGHADLMKGGELRFEMGAEEKVWYCPDEPEAYADQRPAEEQRLFKSEAVEGEIARVCGLLTNERLRWMFANCFPNTLDTTVHYGEDEAGNPDTYVYTGDIPAMWLRDSGAQVWPYVQLCKEDPALQKMIAGVIRRQFKLINIDPYANAFNVGPTGDGEDVGYPGNDQSPWVFERKWEIDSHCYPLRLAHHYWKTTGDTSVFDGEWISAMRNIVKTLKEQQMKEGPGDYIFLRTTDRQLDTRCHVGRGNPVKPVGLIV
;
A
#
# COMPACT_ATOMS: atom_id res chain seq x y z
N GLY A 1 22.82 -12.43 2.02
CA GLY A 1 22.75 -11.02 1.73
C GLY A 1 24.02 -10.45 1.10
N ARG A 2 23.94 -9.23 0.70
CA ARG A 2 25.05 -8.48 0.11
C ARG A 2 25.41 -7.29 0.98
N ASP A 3 26.61 -7.28 1.52
CA ASP A 3 27.19 -6.14 2.21
C ASP A 3 27.75 -5.14 1.17
N SER A 4 27.47 -3.86 1.31
CA SER A 4 27.93 -2.80 0.41
C SER A 4 29.47 -2.67 0.38
N ARG A 5 30.17 -3.09 1.42
CA ARG A 5 31.62 -3.01 1.58
C ARG A 5 32.33 -4.31 1.22
N LYS A 6 31.71 -5.48 1.50
CA LYS A 6 32.32 -6.80 1.40
C LYS A 6 31.76 -7.64 0.23
N GLY A 7 30.72 -7.18 -0.46
CA GLY A 7 30.05 -7.95 -1.51
C GLY A 7 29.09 -9.00 -0.95
N TRP A 8 28.98 -10.14 -1.64
CA TRP A 8 28.12 -11.23 -1.21
C TRP A 8 28.67 -11.91 0.05
N ARG A 9 27.77 -12.26 0.99
CA ARG A 9 28.12 -13.03 2.19
C ARG A 9 28.64 -14.40 1.80
N THR A 10 29.81 -14.79 2.33
CA THR A 10 30.42 -16.09 2.13
C THR A 10 31.01 -16.59 3.45
N PRO A 11 30.78 -17.87 3.85
CA PRO A 11 29.87 -18.81 3.18
C PRO A 11 28.40 -18.38 3.32
N PHE A 12 27.57 -18.71 2.31
CA PHE A 12 26.13 -18.53 2.37
C PHE A 12 25.46 -19.81 2.83
N ASN A 13 24.58 -19.71 3.85
CA ASN A 13 23.80 -20.83 4.37
C ASN A 13 22.32 -20.49 4.26
N ALA A 14 21.57 -21.19 3.39
CA ALA A 14 20.17 -20.95 3.16
C ALA A 14 19.25 -21.35 4.32
N PHE A 15 19.72 -22.19 5.25
CA PHE A 15 18.98 -22.66 6.42
C PHE A 15 19.22 -21.81 7.67
N ALA A 16 20.22 -20.92 7.62
CA ALA A 16 20.57 -20.10 8.77
C ALA A 16 19.56 -18.98 8.99
N SER A 17 19.19 -18.78 10.25
CA SER A 17 18.49 -17.61 10.74
C SER A 17 19.06 -17.21 12.09
N THR A 18 19.34 -15.93 12.27
CA THR A 18 19.77 -15.36 13.54
C THR A 18 18.86 -14.19 13.89
N HIS A 19 18.07 -14.35 14.94
CA HIS A 19 17.09 -13.33 15.34
C HIS A 19 17.76 -11.96 15.53
N ARG A 20 17.20 -10.94 14.86
CA ARG A 20 17.64 -9.53 14.90
C ARG A 20 19.07 -9.25 14.41
N ALA A 21 19.76 -10.22 13.83
CA ALA A 21 21.16 -10.05 13.39
C ALA A 21 21.48 -10.74 12.06
N ASP A 22 20.45 -10.91 11.19
CA ASP A 22 20.58 -11.63 9.94
C ASP A 22 20.22 -10.78 8.71
N ASP A 23 20.35 -11.38 7.52
CA ASP A 23 19.95 -10.82 6.25
C ASP A 23 18.42 -10.82 6.07
N TYR A 24 17.72 -11.62 6.85
CA TYR A 24 16.27 -11.83 6.80
C TYR A 24 15.64 -11.52 8.15
N CYS A 25 14.48 -10.90 8.13
CA CYS A 25 13.69 -10.66 9.32
C CYS A 25 12.81 -11.88 9.60
N GLU A 26 12.95 -12.51 10.77
CA GLU A 26 12.09 -13.63 11.19
C GLU A 26 11.98 -14.77 10.17
N GLY A 27 13.05 -15.05 9.45
CA GLY A 27 13.07 -16.04 8.38
C GLY A 27 14.48 -16.41 7.95
N ASN A 28 14.56 -17.22 6.90
CA ASN A 28 15.81 -17.52 6.21
C ASN A 28 15.62 -17.45 4.69
N ALA A 29 16.62 -17.81 3.91
CA ALA A 29 16.54 -17.72 2.46
C ALA A 29 15.46 -18.60 1.83
N TRP A 30 15.07 -19.70 2.46
CA TRP A 30 14.02 -20.58 1.94
C TRP A 30 12.65 -19.90 1.97
N GLN A 31 12.28 -19.22 3.06
CA GLN A 31 11.02 -18.49 3.17
C GLN A 31 11.03 -17.24 2.28
N TYR A 32 12.13 -16.46 2.33
CA TYR A 32 12.23 -15.18 1.63
C TYR A 32 12.39 -15.27 0.12
N THR A 33 12.76 -16.44 -0.42
CA THR A 33 12.81 -16.69 -1.88
C THR A 33 11.46 -16.39 -2.56
N TRP A 34 10.35 -16.55 -1.86
CA TRP A 34 8.99 -16.44 -2.38
C TRP A 34 8.31 -15.11 -2.10
N LEU A 35 8.98 -14.17 -1.41
CA LEU A 35 8.41 -12.91 -0.96
C LEU A 35 8.28 -11.88 -2.11
N ALA A 36 7.65 -12.33 -3.19
CA ALA A 36 7.25 -11.52 -4.34
C ALA A 36 5.84 -11.92 -4.83
N PRO A 37 4.82 -11.98 -3.92
CA PRO A 37 3.47 -12.43 -4.30
C PRO A 37 2.79 -11.50 -5.31
N HIS A 38 3.23 -10.27 -5.41
CA HIS A 38 2.72 -9.25 -6.33
C HIS A 38 3.20 -9.43 -7.77
N ASP A 39 4.24 -10.22 -8.02
CA ASP A 39 4.79 -10.47 -9.36
C ASP A 39 5.34 -11.90 -9.53
N VAL A 40 4.43 -12.86 -9.52
CA VAL A 40 4.78 -14.30 -9.68
C VAL A 40 5.37 -14.59 -11.06
N LYS A 41 4.93 -13.88 -12.11
CA LYS A 41 5.51 -14.03 -13.46
C LYS A 41 6.95 -13.50 -13.54
N GLY A 42 7.23 -12.38 -12.88
CA GLY A 42 8.59 -11.87 -12.75
C GLY A 42 9.49 -12.82 -11.98
N LEU A 43 8.96 -13.40 -10.89
CA LEU A 43 9.68 -14.42 -10.12
C LEU A 43 9.95 -15.67 -10.96
N GLU A 44 8.97 -16.18 -11.74
CA GLU A 44 9.14 -17.29 -12.71
C GLU A 44 10.29 -16.97 -13.69
N GLY A 45 10.32 -15.72 -14.19
CA GLY A 45 11.40 -15.25 -15.07
C GLY A 45 12.79 -15.31 -14.44
N LEU A 46 12.90 -14.99 -13.14
CA LEU A 46 14.17 -15.08 -12.39
C LEU A 46 14.62 -16.54 -12.20
N PHE A 47 13.71 -17.48 -12.04
CA PHE A 47 14.03 -18.91 -12.03
C PHE A 47 14.42 -19.46 -13.42
N GLY A 48 14.14 -18.71 -14.47
CA GLY A 48 14.40 -19.04 -15.87
C GLY A 48 13.38 -19.97 -16.53
N SER A 49 12.51 -20.60 -15.75
CA SER A 49 11.32 -21.31 -16.25
C SER A 49 10.36 -21.69 -15.11
N ARG A 50 9.07 -21.87 -15.45
CA ARG A 50 8.04 -22.38 -14.54
C ARG A 50 8.41 -23.72 -13.91
N ALA A 51 8.97 -24.64 -14.70
CA ALA A 51 9.38 -25.96 -14.22
C ALA A 51 10.45 -25.86 -13.10
N LYS A 52 11.47 -25.01 -13.29
CA LYS A 52 12.51 -24.79 -12.27
C LYS A 52 11.97 -24.11 -11.00
N MET A 53 11.04 -23.20 -11.17
CA MET A 53 10.37 -22.57 -10.03
C MET A 53 9.56 -23.57 -9.23
N ILE A 54 8.79 -24.44 -9.91
CA ILE A 54 8.02 -25.51 -9.27
C ILE A 54 8.95 -26.52 -8.58
N GLU A 55 10.02 -26.94 -9.21
CA GLU A 55 11.04 -27.84 -8.60
C GLU A 55 11.62 -27.26 -7.31
N LYS A 56 11.94 -25.96 -7.33
CA LYS A 56 12.42 -25.26 -6.12
C LYS A 56 11.33 -25.14 -5.07
N LEU A 57 10.08 -24.91 -5.48
CA LEU A 57 8.92 -24.84 -4.58
C LEU A 57 8.63 -26.22 -3.95
N ASP A 58 8.70 -27.30 -4.70
CA ASP A 58 8.61 -28.67 -4.17
C ASP A 58 9.71 -28.96 -3.14
N SER A 59 10.92 -28.46 -3.42
CA SER A 59 12.05 -28.60 -2.50
C SER A 59 11.81 -27.91 -1.16
N LEU A 60 11.10 -26.78 -1.13
CA LEU A 60 10.78 -26.06 0.12
C LEU A 60 10.05 -26.97 1.13
N PHE A 61 9.16 -27.83 0.66
CA PHE A 61 8.36 -28.72 1.51
C PHE A 61 9.03 -30.05 1.84
N THR A 62 10.15 -30.38 1.19
CA THR A 62 10.80 -31.70 1.30
C THR A 62 12.18 -31.67 1.94
N VAL A 63 12.83 -30.50 2.01
CA VAL A 63 14.13 -30.37 2.69
C VAL A 63 13.97 -30.46 4.21
N SER A 64 15.08 -30.59 4.92
CA SER A 64 15.09 -30.64 6.39
C SER A 64 14.40 -29.43 7.01
N SER A 65 13.58 -29.68 8.05
CA SER A 65 12.94 -28.62 8.85
C SER A 65 13.89 -28.01 9.91
N VAL A 66 15.15 -28.40 9.94
CA VAL A 66 16.13 -27.84 10.87
C VAL A 66 16.47 -26.43 10.46
N ILE A 67 16.28 -25.47 11.38
CA ILE A 67 16.76 -24.10 11.23
C ILE A 67 18.16 -24.05 11.86
N GLU A 68 19.12 -23.57 11.09
CA GLU A 68 20.49 -23.40 11.53
C GLU A 68 20.73 -21.95 11.98
N GLY A 69 21.70 -21.75 12.88
CA GLY A 69 22.04 -20.43 13.43
C GLY A 69 22.18 -20.48 14.94
N GLY A 70 22.77 -19.43 15.52
CA GLY A 70 23.04 -19.40 16.95
C GLY A 70 21.83 -19.08 17.82
N GLU A 71 20.96 -18.20 17.37
CA GLU A 71 19.73 -17.76 18.06
C GLU A 71 18.63 -17.61 17.01
N THR A 72 17.87 -18.69 16.80
CA THR A 72 16.83 -18.73 15.78
C THR A 72 15.63 -17.89 16.17
N SER A 73 14.92 -17.30 15.19
CA SER A 73 13.67 -16.60 15.45
C SER A 73 12.58 -17.57 15.93
N PRO A 74 11.87 -17.28 17.03
CA PRO A 74 10.74 -18.08 17.49
C PRO A 74 9.57 -18.07 16.51
N ASP A 75 9.50 -17.08 15.61
CA ASP A 75 8.43 -16.92 14.61
C ASP A 75 8.52 -17.96 13.50
N ILE A 76 9.70 -18.58 13.30
CA ILE A 76 9.87 -19.69 12.35
C ILE A 76 9.31 -20.98 12.98
N SER A 77 8.00 -21.13 12.88
CA SER A 77 7.25 -22.24 13.49
C SER A 77 6.26 -22.87 12.49
N GLY A 78 5.61 -23.98 12.85
CA GLY A 78 4.69 -24.68 11.97
C GLY A 78 5.36 -25.19 10.69
N LEU A 79 6.54 -25.81 10.84
CA LEU A 79 7.40 -26.17 9.70
C LEU A 79 6.91 -27.43 8.96
N ILE A 80 6.84 -27.32 7.63
CA ILE A 80 6.75 -28.43 6.68
C ILE A 80 7.94 -28.26 5.72
N GLY A 81 9.00 -29.04 5.91
CA GLY A 81 10.28 -28.70 5.31
C GLY A 81 10.78 -27.35 5.82
N GLN A 82 11.04 -26.42 4.92
CA GLN A 82 11.40 -25.03 5.26
C GLN A 82 10.21 -24.05 5.07
N TYR A 83 9.02 -24.54 4.74
CA TYR A 83 7.80 -23.75 4.81
C TYR A 83 7.43 -23.53 6.27
N ALA A 84 7.34 -22.27 6.69
CA ALA A 84 7.06 -21.89 8.08
C ALA A 84 5.67 -21.24 8.17
N HIS A 85 4.64 -22.03 8.46
CA HIS A 85 3.26 -21.53 8.48
C HIS A 85 3.00 -20.52 9.59
N GLY A 86 3.73 -20.62 10.70
CA GLY A 86 3.56 -19.74 11.85
C GLY A 86 3.99 -18.29 11.64
N ASN A 87 4.44 -17.92 10.45
CA ASN A 87 4.80 -16.53 10.12
C ASN A 87 4.26 -16.14 8.73
N GLU A 88 3.76 -14.91 8.60
CA GLU A 88 3.01 -14.38 7.47
C GLU A 88 3.74 -14.39 6.12
N PRO A 89 5.08 -14.21 6.05
CA PRO A 89 5.81 -14.31 4.79
C PRO A 89 5.57 -15.63 4.03
N SER A 90 5.08 -16.66 4.72
CA SER A 90 4.80 -17.98 4.12
C SER A 90 3.37 -18.16 3.62
N HIS A 91 2.41 -17.37 4.06
CA HIS A 91 0.97 -17.63 3.88
C HIS A 91 0.50 -17.70 2.42
N HIS A 92 1.12 -16.95 1.51
CA HIS A 92 0.80 -16.97 0.07
C HIS A 92 1.43 -18.14 -0.68
N ILE A 93 2.50 -18.74 -0.14
CA ILE A 93 3.36 -19.70 -0.87
C ILE A 93 2.59 -20.91 -1.38
N LEU A 94 1.65 -21.43 -0.59
CA LEU A 94 0.85 -22.60 -0.97
C LEU A 94 0.03 -22.36 -2.25
N TYR A 95 -0.41 -21.11 -2.47
CA TYR A 95 -1.22 -20.70 -3.60
C TYR A 95 -0.41 -20.46 -4.88
N LEU A 96 0.92 -20.38 -4.78
CA LEU A 96 1.79 -20.28 -5.95
C LEU A 96 1.62 -21.46 -6.91
N TYR A 97 1.36 -22.66 -6.40
CA TYR A 97 1.09 -23.80 -7.26
C TYR A 97 -0.15 -23.59 -8.16
N THR A 98 -1.23 -23.03 -7.62
CA THR A 98 -2.40 -22.66 -8.44
C THR A 98 -1.98 -21.61 -9.50
N MET A 99 -1.22 -20.60 -9.14
CA MET A 99 -0.75 -19.59 -10.09
C MET A 99 0.18 -20.15 -11.17
N LEU A 100 0.89 -21.23 -10.85
CA LEU A 100 1.82 -21.93 -11.76
C LEU A 100 1.18 -23.09 -12.52
N GLY A 101 -0.15 -23.30 -12.44
CA GLY A 101 -0.86 -24.32 -13.19
C GLY A 101 -0.85 -25.71 -12.56
N GLN A 102 -0.57 -25.84 -11.26
CA GLN A 102 -0.62 -27.10 -10.50
C GLN A 102 -1.55 -27.01 -9.27
N PRO A 103 -2.88 -26.75 -9.47
CA PRO A 103 -3.81 -26.48 -8.36
C PRO A 103 -3.97 -27.69 -7.40
N TRP A 104 -3.71 -28.90 -7.83
CA TRP A 104 -3.75 -30.08 -6.96
C TRP A 104 -2.69 -29.99 -5.85
N LYS A 105 -1.49 -29.45 -6.14
CA LYS A 105 -0.46 -29.25 -5.11
C LYS A 105 -0.86 -28.17 -4.10
N THR A 106 -1.54 -27.10 -4.55
CA THR A 106 -2.15 -26.14 -3.63
C THR A 106 -3.14 -26.87 -2.71
N ALA A 107 -4.03 -27.67 -3.29
CA ALA A 107 -5.04 -28.41 -2.52
C ALA A 107 -4.40 -29.35 -1.48
N ASP A 108 -3.35 -30.09 -1.88
CA ASP A 108 -2.60 -30.97 -0.97
C ASP A 108 -2.04 -30.18 0.21
N LYS A 109 -1.32 -29.11 -0.05
CA LYS A 109 -0.64 -28.34 0.98
C LYS A 109 -1.61 -27.54 1.85
N VAL A 110 -2.63 -26.93 1.28
CA VAL A 110 -3.67 -26.24 2.06
C VAL A 110 -4.38 -27.21 3.00
N ARG A 111 -4.80 -28.39 2.51
CA ARG A 111 -5.42 -29.43 3.35
C ARG A 111 -4.47 -29.95 4.42
N GLU A 112 -3.20 -30.18 4.10
CA GLU A 112 -2.18 -30.57 5.06
C GLU A 112 -2.10 -29.56 6.21
N VAL A 113 -1.94 -28.26 5.90
CA VAL A 113 -1.86 -27.19 6.90
C VAL A 113 -3.14 -27.10 7.72
N LEU A 114 -4.32 -27.02 7.07
CA LEU A 114 -5.62 -26.91 7.76
C LEU A 114 -5.89 -28.02 8.76
N THR A 115 -5.40 -29.25 8.49
CA THR A 115 -5.70 -30.44 9.30
C THR A 115 -4.60 -30.85 10.28
N THR A 116 -3.37 -30.31 10.11
CA THR A 116 -2.23 -30.70 10.95
C THR A 116 -1.65 -29.58 11.79
N LEU A 117 -1.84 -28.31 11.38
CA LEU A 117 -1.25 -27.16 12.09
C LEU A 117 -2.27 -26.28 12.83
N TYR A 118 -3.57 -26.63 12.73
CA TYR A 118 -4.65 -25.98 13.48
C TYR A 118 -5.40 -27.02 14.32
N HIS A 119 -5.67 -26.68 15.58
CA HIS A 119 -6.31 -27.59 16.53
C HIS A 119 -7.37 -26.84 17.36
N ASP A 120 -8.45 -27.54 17.71
CA ASP A 120 -9.49 -27.01 18.62
C ASP A 120 -9.04 -27.04 20.08
N ARG A 121 -8.09 -26.15 20.40
CA ARG A 121 -7.51 -25.98 21.74
C ARG A 121 -7.00 -24.55 21.91
N PRO A 122 -6.84 -24.06 23.16
CA PRO A 122 -6.29 -22.71 23.42
C PRO A 122 -4.90 -22.46 22.82
N ASP A 123 -4.10 -23.51 22.66
CA ASP A 123 -2.76 -23.52 22.04
C ASP A 123 -2.79 -24.07 20.60
N GLY A 124 -3.90 -23.92 19.91
CA GLY A 124 -4.19 -24.58 18.64
C GLY A 124 -3.55 -23.95 17.41
N LEU A 125 -2.77 -22.88 17.55
CA LEU A 125 -2.03 -22.23 16.48
C LEU A 125 -0.56 -22.63 16.51
N SER A 126 0.08 -22.68 15.33
CA SER A 126 1.49 -23.04 15.21
C SER A 126 2.45 -21.85 15.35
N GLY A 127 1.97 -20.67 15.71
CA GLY A 127 2.73 -19.43 15.90
C GLY A 127 1.89 -18.41 16.64
N ASN A 128 2.31 -17.14 16.56
CA ASN A 128 1.52 -16.03 17.09
C ASN A 128 0.24 -15.84 16.26
N GLU A 129 -0.79 -15.25 16.87
CA GLU A 129 -2.05 -14.93 16.14
C GLU A 129 -1.88 -13.77 15.15
N ASP A 130 -0.98 -12.83 15.50
CA ASP A 130 -0.60 -11.66 14.72
C ASP A 130 -1.79 -10.85 14.20
N VAL A 131 -2.51 -10.28 15.17
CA VAL A 131 -3.66 -9.38 14.95
C VAL A 131 -4.77 -10.05 14.10
N GLY A 132 -4.93 -11.37 14.22
CA GLY A 132 -5.95 -12.13 13.51
C GLY A 132 -5.51 -12.73 12.19
N GLN A 133 -4.26 -12.57 11.76
CA GLN A 133 -3.79 -13.07 10.47
C GLN A 133 -3.84 -14.60 10.37
N MET A 134 -3.46 -15.31 11.43
CA MET A 134 -3.51 -16.77 11.43
C MET A 134 -4.94 -17.30 11.35
N SER A 135 -5.87 -16.70 12.08
CA SER A 135 -7.30 -17.05 12.00
C SER A 135 -7.90 -16.66 10.65
N ALA A 136 -7.55 -15.49 10.10
CA ALA A 136 -8.01 -15.05 8.78
C ALA A 136 -7.55 -16.03 7.68
N TRP A 137 -6.30 -16.48 7.73
CA TRP A 137 -5.79 -17.48 6.79
C TRP A 137 -6.58 -18.80 6.91
N TYR A 138 -6.80 -19.29 8.14
CA TYR A 138 -7.57 -20.50 8.38
C TYR A 138 -9.00 -20.38 7.83
N VAL A 139 -9.70 -19.29 8.15
CA VAL A 139 -11.09 -19.08 7.73
C VAL A 139 -11.18 -19.01 6.20
N LEU A 140 -10.38 -18.15 5.56
CA LEU A 140 -10.41 -17.99 4.10
C LEU A 140 -10.00 -19.26 3.37
N SER A 141 -8.93 -19.93 3.82
CA SER A 141 -8.47 -21.19 3.21
C SER A 141 -9.48 -22.32 3.41
N SER A 142 -10.19 -22.35 4.56
CA SER A 142 -11.29 -23.31 4.82
C SER A 142 -12.52 -23.06 3.91
N LEU A 143 -12.73 -21.82 3.48
CA LEU A 143 -13.73 -21.48 2.45
C LEU A 143 -13.28 -21.87 1.03
N GLY A 144 -12.04 -22.33 0.86
CA GLY A 144 -11.46 -22.74 -0.42
C GLY A 144 -10.80 -21.62 -1.20
N MET A 145 -10.47 -20.49 -0.55
CA MET A 145 -9.84 -19.33 -1.22
C MET A 145 -8.93 -18.56 -0.29
N TYR A 146 -7.97 -17.82 -0.85
CA TYR A 146 -7.11 -16.90 -0.08
C TYR A 146 -6.60 -15.75 -0.96
N GLU A 147 -6.49 -14.55 -0.40
CA GLU A 147 -5.88 -13.39 -1.07
C GLU A 147 -4.35 -13.51 -1.02
N ALA A 148 -3.79 -14.36 -1.90
CA ALA A 148 -2.35 -14.64 -1.94
C ALA A 148 -1.53 -13.51 -2.57
N GLU A 149 -2.18 -12.57 -3.24
CA GLU A 149 -1.56 -11.43 -3.93
C GLU A 149 -2.00 -10.13 -3.24
N PRO A 150 -1.11 -9.48 -2.48
CA PRO A 150 -1.46 -8.26 -1.73
C PRO A 150 -2.02 -7.17 -2.64
N ALA A 151 -3.13 -6.56 -2.20
CA ALA A 151 -3.85 -5.50 -2.94
C ALA A 151 -4.30 -5.92 -4.37
N GLY A 152 -4.25 -7.20 -4.69
CA GLY A 152 -4.71 -7.72 -5.99
C GLY A 152 -6.23 -7.79 -6.11
N GLY A 153 -6.95 -7.74 -4.99
CA GLY A 153 -8.41 -7.86 -4.94
C GLY A 153 -8.93 -9.21 -5.47
N ARG A 154 -8.08 -10.23 -5.47
CA ARG A 154 -8.36 -11.58 -5.98
C ARG A 154 -8.14 -12.63 -4.90
N TYR A 155 -9.12 -13.51 -4.76
CA TYR A 155 -9.03 -14.68 -3.89
C TYR A 155 -8.73 -15.91 -4.72
N TRP A 156 -7.52 -16.42 -4.65
CA TRP A 156 -7.05 -17.59 -5.36
C TRP A 156 -7.64 -18.86 -4.76
N PHE A 157 -8.11 -19.78 -5.60
CA PHE A 157 -8.74 -21.02 -5.15
C PHE A 157 -7.71 -22.04 -4.68
N GLY A 158 -8.03 -22.65 -3.53
CA GLY A 158 -7.29 -23.74 -2.91
C GLY A 158 -8.15 -25.02 -2.85
N SER A 159 -8.48 -25.44 -1.63
CA SER A 159 -9.35 -26.61 -1.40
C SER A 159 -10.29 -26.35 -0.22
N PRO A 160 -11.60 -26.16 -0.46
CA PRO A 160 -12.55 -25.89 0.61
C PRO A 160 -12.60 -27.04 1.61
N LEU A 161 -12.61 -26.70 2.91
CA LEU A 161 -12.73 -27.70 3.99
C LEU A 161 -14.19 -28.05 4.29
N PHE A 162 -15.11 -27.09 4.08
CA PHE A 162 -16.54 -27.24 4.35
C PHE A 162 -17.32 -27.54 3.07
N ASP A 163 -18.41 -28.32 3.21
CA ASP A 163 -19.32 -28.63 2.10
C ASP A 163 -20.16 -27.41 1.73
N ARG A 164 -20.44 -26.56 2.69
CA ARG A 164 -21.21 -25.33 2.50
C ARG A 164 -20.80 -24.23 3.50
N ALA A 165 -20.71 -23.01 3.01
CA ALA A 165 -20.52 -21.82 3.82
C ALA A 165 -21.38 -20.67 3.30
N GLU A 166 -21.77 -19.75 4.18
CA GLU A 166 -22.49 -18.53 3.87
C GLU A 166 -21.74 -17.33 4.44
N VAL A 167 -21.39 -16.37 3.59
CA VAL A 167 -20.73 -15.15 3.94
C VAL A 167 -21.70 -13.98 3.77
N LYS A 168 -21.96 -13.24 4.84
CA LYS A 168 -22.76 -12.01 4.77
C LYS A 168 -21.94 -10.91 4.15
N VAL A 169 -22.45 -10.32 3.07
CA VAL A 169 -21.81 -9.22 2.35
C VAL A 169 -22.78 -8.03 2.28
N PRO A 170 -22.33 -6.80 1.98
CA PRO A 170 -23.20 -5.63 1.93
C PRO A 170 -24.42 -5.81 1.01
N SER A 171 -24.30 -6.53 -0.09
CA SER A 171 -25.38 -6.77 -1.05
C SER A 171 -26.24 -8.01 -0.74
N GLY A 172 -25.99 -8.72 0.37
CA GLY A 172 -26.75 -9.91 0.76
C GLY A 172 -25.93 -11.05 1.32
N VAL A 173 -26.04 -12.23 0.74
CA VAL A 173 -25.29 -13.43 1.13
C VAL A 173 -24.51 -13.97 -0.08
N PHE A 174 -23.26 -14.31 0.14
CA PHE A 174 -22.46 -15.07 -0.80
C PHE A 174 -22.33 -16.51 -0.29
N THR A 175 -22.86 -17.48 -1.05
CA THR A 175 -22.87 -18.89 -0.69
C THR A 175 -21.74 -19.61 -1.39
N ILE A 176 -20.98 -20.42 -0.67
CA ILE A 176 -19.94 -21.29 -1.21
C ILE A 176 -20.40 -22.73 -0.99
N THR A 177 -20.40 -23.54 -2.04
CA THR A 177 -20.78 -24.96 -1.99
C THR A 177 -19.67 -25.82 -2.59
N ALA A 178 -19.29 -26.90 -1.92
CA ALA A 178 -18.30 -27.86 -2.39
C ALA A 178 -18.95 -29.27 -2.50
N GLU A 179 -19.43 -29.58 -3.67
CA GLU A 179 -20.09 -30.86 -3.96
C GLU A 179 -19.09 -32.02 -4.00
N ASN A 180 -19.44 -33.15 -3.40
CA ASN A 180 -18.60 -34.36 -3.29
C ASN A 180 -17.31 -34.15 -2.47
N ASN A 181 -17.23 -33.13 -1.65
CA ASN A 181 -16.05 -32.81 -0.85
C ASN A 181 -15.76 -33.92 0.18
N SER A 182 -14.50 -34.32 0.28
CA SER A 182 -14.04 -35.28 1.28
C SER A 182 -12.51 -35.24 1.38
N ALA A 183 -11.93 -36.03 2.31
CA ALA A 183 -10.47 -36.17 2.38
C ALA A 183 -9.88 -36.81 1.09
N ALA A 184 -10.62 -37.63 0.39
CA ALA A 184 -10.20 -38.22 -0.89
C ALA A 184 -10.51 -37.27 -2.08
N ASN A 185 -11.64 -36.57 -2.05
CA ASN A 185 -12.10 -35.69 -3.10
C ASN A 185 -11.75 -34.24 -2.74
N LYS A 186 -10.49 -33.89 -2.65
CA LYS A 186 -9.98 -32.60 -2.24
C LYS A 186 -9.60 -31.67 -3.39
N TYR A 187 -9.63 -32.19 -4.65
CA TYR A 187 -9.25 -31.40 -5.81
C TYR A 187 -10.46 -30.82 -6.53
N ILE A 188 -10.39 -29.54 -6.88
CA ILE A 188 -11.42 -28.89 -7.68
C ILE A 188 -11.41 -29.50 -9.09
N GLN A 189 -12.58 -29.95 -9.55
CA GLN A 189 -12.81 -30.51 -10.87
C GLN A 189 -13.43 -29.49 -11.82
N ARG A 190 -14.38 -28.68 -11.32
CA ARG A 190 -15.08 -27.63 -12.05
C ARG A 190 -15.54 -26.55 -11.06
N VAL A 191 -15.76 -25.34 -11.58
CA VAL A 191 -16.27 -24.21 -10.80
C VAL A 191 -17.44 -23.57 -11.55
N TRP A 192 -18.42 -23.08 -10.79
CA TRP A 192 -19.51 -22.25 -11.30
C TRP A 192 -19.65 -21.01 -10.41
N LEU A 193 -19.89 -19.87 -11.05
CA LEU A 193 -20.25 -18.63 -10.39
C LEU A 193 -21.67 -18.23 -10.84
N ASN A 194 -22.60 -18.15 -9.91
CA ASN A 194 -24.01 -17.84 -10.18
C ASN A 194 -24.64 -18.75 -11.26
N GLY A 195 -24.33 -20.04 -11.20
CA GLY A 195 -24.84 -21.05 -12.13
C GLY A 195 -24.14 -21.10 -13.50
N GLN A 196 -23.20 -20.20 -13.78
CA GLN A 196 -22.44 -20.18 -15.02
C GLN A 196 -21.07 -20.85 -14.82
N PRO A 197 -20.57 -21.63 -15.80
CA PRO A 197 -19.22 -22.18 -15.76
C PRO A 197 -18.18 -21.08 -15.54
N TYR A 198 -17.24 -21.32 -14.63
CA TYR A 198 -16.22 -20.35 -14.26
C TYR A 198 -14.83 -20.96 -14.43
N THR A 199 -14.01 -20.34 -15.27
CA THR A 199 -12.70 -20.88 -15.68
C THR A 199 -11.51 -20.13 -15.13
N LYS A 200 -11.72 -19.12 -14.25
CA LYS A 200 -10.64 -18.43 -13.59
C LYS A 200 -10.25 -19.16 -12.29
N PRO A 201 -8.96 -19.22 -11.94
CA PRO A 201 -8.48 -19.87 -10.71
C PRO A 201 -8.63 -18.98 -9.45
N TRP A 202 -9.38 -17.91 -9.56
CA TRP A 202 -9.62 -16.91 -8.50
C TRP A 202 -10.97 -16.23 -8.69
N ILE A 203 -11.48 -15.61 -7.64
CA ILE A 203 -12.66 -14.72 -7.70
C ILE A 203 -12.26 -13.32 -7.28
N GLY A 204 -12.78 -12.30 -7.96
CA GLY A 204 -12.57 -10.89 -7.60
C GLY A 204 -13.36 -10.50 -6.34
N HIS A 205 -12.77 -9.65 -5.49
CA HIS A 205 -13.43 -9.09 -4.31
C HIS A 205 -14.75 -8.41 -4.67
N ALA A 206 -14.76 -7.62 -5.74
CA ALA A 206 -15.97 -6.95 -6.22
C ALA A 206 -17.10 -7.93 -6.61
N ASP A 207 -16.76 -9.11 -7.14
CA ASP A 207 -17.77 -10.11 -7.50
C ASP A 207 -18.31 -10.82 -6.26
N LEU A 208 -17.45 -11.12 -5.28
CA LEU A 208 -17.85 -11.69 -4.00
C LEU A 208 -18.79 -10.73 -3.24
N MET A 209 -18.48 -9.43 -3.23
CA MET A 209 -19.30 -8.40 -2.52
C MET A 209 -20.68 -8.19 -3.12
N LYS A 210 -20.94 -8.63 -4.36
CA LYS A 210 -22.29 -8.59 -4.97
C LYS A 210 -23.25 -9.63 -4.38
N GLY A 211 -22.73 -10.59 -3.61
CA GLY A 211 -23.49 -11.77 -3.20
C GLY A 211 -23.64 -12.77 -4.35
N GLY A 212 -24.35 -13.86 -4.09
CA GLY A 212 -24.56 -14.94 -5.08
C GLY A 212 -23.99 -16.28 -4.63
N GLU A 213 -23.59 -17.11 -5.60
CA GLU A 213 -23.15 -18.48 -5.32
C GLU A 213 -21.86 -18.83 -6.08
N LEU A 214 -20.90 -19.38 -5.35
CA LEU A 214 -19.70 -20.03 -5.87
C LEU A 214 -19.83 -21.54 -5.58
N ARG A 215 -19.83 -22.37 -6.63
CA ARG A 215 -19.96 -23.81 -6.49
C ARG A 215 -18.73 -24.52 -7.05
N PHE A 216 -18.12 -25.33 -6.21
CA PHE A 216 -17.04 -26.25 -6.56
C PHE A 216 -17.57 -27.67 -6.73
N GLU A 217 -17.20 -28.34 -7.79
CA GLU A 217 -17.29 -29.79 -7.91
C GLU A 217 -15.94 -30.38 -7.51
N MET A 218 -15.93 -31.18 -6.46
CA MET A 218 -14.72 -31.78 -5.92
C MET A 218 -14.55 -33.24 -6.41
N GLY A 219 -13.30 -33.70 -6.53
CA GLY A 219 -12.99 -35.07 -6.92
C GLY A 219 -11.57 -35.45 -6.52
N ALA A 220 -11.21 -36.69 -6.89
CA ALA A 220 -9.90 -37.28 -6.58
C ALA A 220 -8.87 -37.12 -7.72
N GLU A 221 -9.26 -36.56 -8.86
CA GLU A 221 -8.38 -36.44 -10.04
C GLU A 221 -7.53 -35.17 -9.94
N GLU A 222 -6.22 -35.33 -10.01
CA GLU A 222 -5.25 -34.20 -10.11
C GLU A 222 -5.30 -33.64 -11.53
N LYS A 223 -5.86 -32.46 -11.70
CA LYS A 223 -5.95 -31.81 -13.01
C LYS A 223 -5.96 -30.29 -12.94
N VAL A 224 -5.63 -29.68 -14.06
CA VAL A 224 -5.88 -28.28 -14.32
C VAL A 224 -7.29 -28.13 -14.90
N TRP A 225 -8.12 -27.33 -14.26
CA TRP A 225 -9.52 -27.10 -14.68
C TRP A 225 -9.73 -25.67 -15.24
N TYR A 226 -8.68 -24.86 -15.30
CA TYR A 226 -8.65 -23.48 -15.82
C TYR A 226 -7.50 -23.32 -16.83
N CYS A 227 -7.39 -22.16 -17.48
CA CYS A 227 -6.26 -21.84 -18.36
C CYS A 227 -5.21 -21.03 -17.57
N PRO A 228 -4.04 -21.59 -17.21
CA PRO A 228 -3.02 -20.90 -16.41
C PRO A 228 -2.37 -19.70 -17.10
N ASP A 229 -2.42 -19.67 -18.41
CA ASP A 229 -1.79 -18.65 -19.25
C ASP A 229 -2.82 -17.71 -19.91
N GLU A 230 -4.06 -17.68 -19.41
CA GLU A 230 -5.05 -16.73 -19.87
C GLU A 230 -4.57 -15.30 -19.56
N PRO A 231 -4.52 -14.40 -20.55
CA PRO A 231 -4.09 -13.03 -20.33
C PRO A 231 -4.97 -12.34 -19.27
N GLU A 232 -4.36 -11.73 -18.28
CA GLU A 232 -5.08 -10.90 -17.32
C GLU A 232 -5.64 -9.67 -18.03
N ALA A 233 -6.96 -9.54 -18.03
CA ALA A 233 -7.61 -8.30 -18.45
C ALA A 233 -7.65 -7.35 -17.24
N TYR A 234 -6.79 -6.33 -17.27
CA TYR A 234 -6.82 -5.27 -16.27
C TYR A 234 -7.90 -4.26 -16.62
N ALA A 235 -8.96 -4.19 -15.81
CA ALA A 235 -9.98 -3.17 -15.98
C ALA A 235 -9.43 -1.79 -15.64
N ASP A 236 -9.86 -0.77 -16.40
CA ASP A 236 -9.58 0.62 -16.06
C ASP A 236 -10.24 0.95 -14.71
N GLN A 237 -9.45 1.53 -13.79
CA GLN A 237 -9.88 1.93 -12.46
C GLN A 237 -10.08 3.45 -12.34
N ARG A 238 -9.81 4.18 -13.40
CA ARG A 238 -10.02 5.64 -13.41
C ARG A 238 -11.50 5.98 -13.31
N PRO A 239 -11.87 7.08 -12.65
CA PRO A 239 -13.25 7.59 -12.69
C PRO A 239 -13.70 7.81 -14.14
N ALA A 240 -14.99 7.68 -14.37
CA ALA A 240 -15.57 8.07 -15.66
C ALA A 240 -15.18 9.52 -16.01
N GLU A 241 -15.02 9.81 -17.28
CA GLU A 241 -14.42 11.09 -17.72
C GLU A 241 -15.13 12.33 -17.15
N GLU A 242 -16.45 12.28 -17.05
CA GLU A 242 -17.28 13.34 -16.47
C GLU A 242 -17.14 13.50 -14.96
N GLN A 243 -16.57 12.51 -14.27
CA GLN A 243 -16.35 12.51 -12.82
C GLN A 243 -14.94 12.97 -12.44
N ARG A 244 -14.03 13.10 -13.43
CA ARG A 244 -12.67 13.54 -13.16
C ARG A 244 -12.62 15.02 -12.82
N LEU A 245 -11.95 15.35 -11.71
CA LEU A 245 -11.92 16.71 -11.17
C LEU A 245 -11.09 17.68 -12.01
N PHE A 246 -10.00 17.22 -12.58
CA PHE A 246 -9.16 18.03 -13.49
C PHE A 246 -8.66 17.18 -14.65
N LYS A 247 -8.76 17.72 -15.87
CA LYS A 247 -8.33 17.07 -17.09
C LYS A 247 -7.18 17.86 -17.75
N SER A 248 -6.17 17.15 -18.24
CA SER A 248 -5.01 17.73 -18.91
C SER A 248 -4.67 16.91 -20.15
N GLU A 249 -4.70 17.51 -21.33
CA GLU A 249 -4.33 16.83 -22.57
C GLU A 249 -2.86 16.43 -22.57
N ALA A 250 -1.97 17.22 -21.96
CA ALA A 250 -0.55 16.89 -21.84
C ALA A 250 -0.33 15.64 -20.96
N VAL A 251 -1.13 15.49 -19.89
CA VAL A 251 -1.07 14.31 -19.01
C VAL A 251 -1.59 13.08 -19.75
N GLU A 252 -2.70 13.17 -20.47
CA GLU A 252 -3.21 12.05 -21.29
C GLU A 252 -2.22 11.66 -22.39
N GLY A 253 -1.59 12.65 -23.03
CA GLY A 253 -0.52 12.42 -24.01
C GLY A 253 0.68 11.70 -23.42
N GLU A 254 1.10 12.08 -22.21
CA GLU A 254 2.20 11.40 -21.50
C GLU A 254 1.83 9.96 -21.08
N ILE A 255 0.59 9.73 -20.65
CA ILE A 255 0.08 8.37 -20.38
C ILE A 255 0.18 7.53 -21.66
N ALA A 256 -0.32 8.02 -22.78
CA ALA A 256 -0.27 7.30 -24.05
C ALA A 256 1.18 7.01 -24.47
N ARG A 257 2.08 8.00 -24.34
CA ARG A 257 3.50 7.87 -24.68
C ARG A 257 4.18 6.79 -23.83
N VAL A 258 4.05 6.86 -22.50
CA VAL A 258 4.72 5.91 -21.60
C VAL A 258 4.13 4.52 -21.77
N CYS A 259 2.80 4.39 -21.84
CA CYS A 259 2.14 3.10 -22.09
C CYS A 259 2.57 2.48 -23.43
N GLY A 260 2.87 3.28 -24.44
CA GLY A 260 3.42 2.79 -25.70
C GLY A 260 4.84 2.21 -25.61
N LEU A 261 5.62 2.64 -24.60
CA LEU A 261 6.98 2.13 -24.34
C LEU A 261 7.00 0.89 -23.45
N LEU A 262 5.98 0.70 -22.63
CA LEU A 262 5.90 -0.42 -21.68
C LEU A 262 5.45 -1.69 -22.40
N THR A 263 6.25 -2.74 -22.33
CA THR A 263 5.92 -4.08 -22.87
C THR A 263 5.15 -4.92 -21.87
N ASN A 264 5.31 -4.67 -20.57
CA ASN A 264 4.59 -5.35 -19.50
C ASN A 264 3.20 -4.73 -19.34
N GLU A 265 2.13 -5.50 -19.58
CA GLU A 265 0.74 -5.04 -19.52
C GLU A 265 0.31 -4.56 -18.15
N ARG A 266 0.79 -5.21 -17.08
CA ARG A 266 0.50 -4.80 -15.70
C ARG A 266 1.12 -3.45 -15.38
N LEU A 267 2.36 -3.20 -15.76
CA LEU A 267 3.00 -1.89 -15.58
C LEU A 267 2.31 -0.81 -16.40
N ARG A 268 1.88 -1.14 -17.62
CA ARG A 268 1.09 -0.24 -18.46
C ARG A 268 -0.21 0.16 -17.78
N TRP A 269 -0.96 -0.83 -17.30
CA TRP A 269 -2.19 -0.61 -16.55
C TRP A 269 -1.95 0.21 -15.28
N MET A 270 -0.95 -0.14 -14.46
CA MET A 270 -0.60 0.61 -13.25
C MET A 270 -0.28 2.07 -13.57
N PHE A 271 0.54 2.33 -14.57
CA PHE A 271 0.90 3.69 -14.95
C PHE A 271 -0.33 4.49 -15.39
N ALA A 272 -1.16 3.92 -16.26
CA ALA A 272 -2.37 4.57 -16.76
C ALA A 272 -3.37 4.92 -15.65
N ASN A 273 -3.44 4.14 -14.57
CA ASN A 273 -4.38 4.37 -13.47
C ASN A 273 -3.78 5.20 -12.33
N CYS A 274 -2.49 5.01 -12.01
CA CYS A 274 -1.86 5.69 -10.88
C CYS A 274 -1.37 7.10 -11.24
N PHE A 275 -0.81 7.28 -12.43
CA PHE A 275 -0.22 8.56 -12.83
C PHE A 275 -1.22 9.71 -12.83
N PRO A 276 -2.46 9.58 -13.33
CA PRO A 276 -3.46 10.67 -13.32
C PRO A 276 -4.26 10.78 -12.02
N ASN A 277 -4.11 9.85 -11.06
CA ASN A 277 -5.01 9.73 -9.92
C ASN A 277 -5.19 11.03 -9.13
N THR A 278 -4.12 11.77 -8.88
CA THR A 278 -4.20 13.07 -8.17
C THR A 278 -5.12 14.05 -8.90
N LEU A 279 -4.97 14.17 -10.22
CA LEU A 279 -5.79 15.07 -11.04
C LEU A 279 -7.24 14.60 -11.11
N ASP A 280 -7.42 13.29 -11.25
CA ASP A 280 -8.75 12.69 -11.39
C ASP A 280 -9.59 12.80 -10.11
N THR A 281 -8.96 12.77 -8.91
CA THR A 281 -9.70 12.49 -7.65
C THR A 281 -9.48 13.50 -6.52
N THR A 282 -8.41 14.29 -6.52
CA THR A 282 -8.03 15.11 -5.35
C THR A 282 -7.80 16.59 -5.63
N VAL A 283 -7.70 17.00 -6.88
CA VAL A 283 -7.44 18.39 -7.29
C VAL A 283 -8.76 19.16 -7.47
N HIS A 284 -8.91 20.26 -6.73
CA HIS A 284 -10.02 21.19 -6.89
C HIS A 284 -9.49 22.55 -7.35
N TYR A 285 -9.48 22.73 -8.66
CA TYR A 285 -9.06 24.00 -9.28
C TYR A 285 -10.15 25.04 -9.19
N GLY A 286 -9.76 26.27 -8.88
CA GLY A 286 -10.61 27.46 -8.84
C GLY A 286 -9.79 28.73 -8.99
N GLU A 287 -10.45 29.85 -8.80
CA GLU A 287 -9.84 31.19 -8.79
C GLU A 287 -10.26 31.92 -7.49
N ASP A 288 -9.39 32.78 -7.00
CA ASP A 288 -9.68 33.64 -5.87
C ASP A 288 -10.59 34.83 -6.28
N GLU A 289 -10.98 35.68 -5.33
CA GLU A 289 -11.85 36.83 -5.60
C GLU A 289 -11.23 37.85 -6.57
N ALA A 290 -9.90 37.83 -6.75
CA ALA A 290 -9.19 38.69 -7.69
C ALA A 290 -8.96 38.01 -9.05
N GLY A 291 -9.45 36.79 -9.25
CA GLY A 291 -9.29 36.01 -10.49
C GLY A 291 -7.91 35.35 -10.61
N ASN A 292 -7.12 35.23 -9.54
CA ASN A 292 -5.90 34.49 -9.57
C ASN A 292 -6.17 32.97 -9.37
N PRO A 293 -5.38 32.10 -9.97
CA PRO A 293 -5.48 30.66 -9.71
C PRO A 293 -5.37 30.32 -8.23
N ASP A 294 -6.32 29.51 -7.75
CA ASP A 294 -6.37 28.98 -6.38
C ASP A 294 -6.79 27.51 -6.43
N THR A 295 -5.86 26.61 -6.12
CA THR A 295 -6.07 25.17 -6.22
C THR A 295 -5.90 24.49 -4.90
N TYR A 296 -6.92 23.76 -4.48
CA TYR A 296 -6.91 22.91 -3.30
C TYR A 296 -6.64 21.46 -3.70
N VAL A 297 -5.77 20.78 -2.95
CA VAL A 297 -5.43 19.36 -3.20
C VAL A 297 -5.65 18.58 -1.91
N TYR A 298 -6.61 17.69 -1.90
CA TYR A 298 -6.81 16.76 -0.79
C TYR A 298 -5.62 15.80 -0.68
N THR A 299 -5.24 15.45 0.55
CA THR A 299 -4.23 14.42 0.79
C THR A 299 -4.66 13.06 0.26
N GLY A 300 -5.97 12.77 0.32
CA GLY A 300 -6.59 11.58 -0.26
C GLY A 300 -7.61 10.96 0.70
N ASP A 301 -7.12 10.25 1.70
CA ASP A 301 -7.93 9.64 2.76
C ASP A 301 -8.39 10.65 3.83
N ILE A 302 -7.68 11.78 3.95
CA ILE A 302 -8.01 12.87 4.89
C ILE A 302 -8.53 14.08 4.09
N PRO A 303 -9.66 14.68 4.48
CA PRO A 303 -10.26 15.82 3.78
C PRO A 303 -9.55 17.13 4.10
N ALA A 304 -8.24 17.15 4.03
CA ALA A 304 -7.40 18.32 4.28
C ALA A 304 -6.22 18.39 3.32
N MET A 305 -5.64 19.57 3.17
CA MET A 305 -4.48 19.83 2.32
C MET A 305 -3.22 19.93 3.19
N TRP A 306 -2.38 18.89 3.17
CA TRP A 306 -1.03 18.98 3.70
C TRP A 306 -0.13 19.76 2.77
N LEU A 307 0.70 20.63 3.32
CA LEU A 307 1.63 21.46 2.52
C LEU A 307 2.69 20.61 1.82
N ARG A 308 3.21 19.59 2.46
CA ARG A 308 4.14 18.62 1.86
C ARG A 308 3.46 17.84 0.76
N ASP A 309 2.34 17.18 1.08
CA ASP A 309 1.66 16.22 0.22
C ASP A 309 1.16 16.88 -1.05
N SER A 310 0.49 18.01 -0.94
CA SER A 310 -0.02 18.75 -2.11
C SER A 310 1.07 19.10 -3.11
N GLY A 311 2.26 19.47 -2.62
CA GLY A 311 3.42 19.74 -3.48
C GLY A 311 3.99 18.48 -4.12
N ALA A 312 4.02 17.36 -3.37
CA ALA A 312 4.51 16.07 -3.88
C ALA A 312 3.55 15.45 -4.91
N GLN A 313 2.24 15.51 -4.63
CA GLN A 313 1.20 14.96 -5.49
C GLN A 313 1.16 15.58 -6.88
N VAL A 314 1.39 16.90 -7.01
CA VAL A 314 1.40 17.57 -8.31
C VAL A 314 2.79 17.65 -8.97
N TRP A 315 3.83 17.28 -8.25
CA TRP A 315 5.22 17.32 -8.74
C TRP A 315 5.46 16.64 -10.08
N PRO A 316 4.91 15.44 -10.36
CA PRO A 316 5.14 14.74 -11.62
C PRO A 316 4.65 15.50 -12.84
N TYR A 317 3.66 16.37 -12.68
CA TYR A 317 3.03 17.08 -13.78
C TYR A 317 3.71 18.40 -14.15
N VAL A 318 4.58 18.94 -13.29
CA VAL A 318 5.23 20.24 -13.52
C VAL A 318 5.95 20.29 -14.86
N GLN A 319 6.56 19.19 -15.29
CA GLN A 319 7.29 19.11 -16.57
C GLN A 319 6.37 19.29 -17.79
N LEU A 320 5.09 18.96 -17.65
CA LEU A 320 4.08 19.03 -18.72
C LEU A 320 3.42 20.42 -18.82
N CYS A 321 3.67 21.31 -17.87
CA CYS A 321 3.05 22.65 -17.85
C CYS A 321 3.36 23.50 -19.10
N LYS A 322 4.48 23.27 -19.78
CA LYS A 322 4.82 24.01 -21.01
C LYS A 322 3.89 23.70 -22.18
N GLU A 323 3.30 22.52 -22.15
CA GLU A 323 2.45 22.00 -23.23
C GLU A 323 0.97 22.20 -22.94
N ASP A 324 0.62 22.54 -21.68
CA ASP A 324 -0.76 22.69 -21.22
C ASP A 324 -0.93 23.92 -20.31
N PRO A 325 -1.46 25.03 -20.84
CA PRO A 325 -1.70 26.26 -20.06
C PRO A 325 -2.72 26.07 -18.94
N ALA A 326 -3.67 25.14 -19.04
CA ALA A 326 -4.62 24.87 -17.98
C ALA A 326 -3.93 24.16 -16.80
N LEU A 327 -3.09 23.18 -17.09
CA LEU A 327 -2.26 22.50 -16.10
C LEU A 327 -1.28 23.49 -15.44
N GLN A 328 -0.68 24.40 -16.20
CA GLN A 328 0.18 25.44 -15.68
C GLN A 328 -0.56 26.32 -14.66
N LYS A 329 -1.78 26.79 -14.99
CA LYS A 329 -2.62 27.59 -14.09
C LYS A 329 -2.99 26.79 -12.82
N MET A 330 -3.36 25.54 -12.97
CA MET A 330 -3.69 24.67 -11.85
C MET A 330 -2.52 24.57 -10.87
N ILE A 331 -1.30 24.30 -11.33
CA ILE A 331 -0.11 24.21 -10.48
C ILE A 331 0.26 25.57 -9.87
N ALA A 332 0.14 26.66 -10.62
CA ALA A 332 0.29 28.01 -10.06
C ALA A 332 -0.69 28.26 -8.90
N GLY A 333 -1.92 27.76 -9.04
CA GLY A 333 -2.93 27.81 -8.00
C GLY A 333 -2.54 27.05 -6.73
N VAL A 334 -1.93 25.86 -6.86
CA VAL A 334 -1.41 25.11 -5.70
C VAL A 334 -0.33 25.91 -4.99
N ILE A 335 0.62 26.48 -5.74
CA ILE A 335 1.72 27.28 -5.17
C ILE A 335 1.17 28.50 -4.42
N ARG A 336 0.25 29.26 -5.04
CA ARG A 336 -0.37 30.42 -4.41
C ARG A 336 -1.11 30.04 -3.12
N ARG A 337 -1.90 28.98 -3.18
CA ARG A 337 -2.62 28.49 -1.99
C ARG A 337 -1.65 28.08 -0.87
N GLN A 338 -0.58 27.36 -1.17
CA GLN A 338 0.40 26.98 -0.16
C GLN A 338 1.01 28.20 0.55
N PHE A 339 1.37 29.25 -0.17
CA PHE A 339 1.93 30.48 0.44
C PHE A 339 0.89 31.27 1.21
N LYS A 340 -0.35 31.34 0.74
CA LYS A 340 -1.48 31.91 1.49
C LYS A 340 -1.66 31.18 2.84
N LEU A 341 -1.66 29.87 2.84
CA LEU A 341 -1.84 29.05 4.04
C LEU A 341 -0.66 29.21 5.01
N ILE A 342 0.58 29.28 4.56
CA ILE A 342 1.77 29.61 5.37
C ILE A 342 1.66 31.00 6.01
N ASN A 343 1.03 31.96 5.31
CA ASN A 343 0.80 33.29 5.88
C ASN A 343 -0.27 33.29 6.96
N ILE A 344 -1.24 32.34 6.91
CA ILE A 344 -2.27 32.17 7.95
C ILE A 344 -1.66 31.60 9.22
N ASP A 345 -0.94 30.49 9.13
CA ASP A 345 -0.20 29.88 10.25
C ASP A 345 1.05 29.13 9.77
N PRO A 346 2.26 29.67 9.99
CA PRO A 346 3.49 29.03 9.54
C PRO A 346 3.89 27.80 10.37
N TYR A 347 3.16 27.49 11.46
CA TYR A 347 3.38 26.29 12.27
C TYR A 347 2.41 25.16 11.94
N ALA A 348 1.42 25.39 11.07
CA ALA A 348 0.48 24.37 10.65
C ALA A 348 1.05 23.59 9.47
N ASN A 349 0.75 22.28 9.44
CA ASN A 349 1.12 21.38 8.37
C ASN A 349 -0.07 21.04 7.44
N ALA A 350 -1.31 21.12 7.94
CA ALA A 350 -2.52 20.79 7.20
C ALA A 350 -3.62 21.85 7.35
N PHE A 351 -4.37 22.06 6.25
CA PHE A 351 -5.35 23.14 6.17
C PHE A 351 -6.67 22.68 5.54
N ASN A 352 -7.74 23.33 5.96
CA ASN A 352 -9.08 23.20 5.40
C ASN A 352 -9.21 23.89 4.04
N VAL A 353 -10.23 23.53 3.28
CA VAL A 353 -10.56 24.21 2.01
C VAL A 353 -10.88 25.70 2.20
N GLY A 354 -11.36 26.07 3.39
CA GLY A 354 -11.73 27.43 3.81
C GLY A 354 -11.74 27.51 5.33
N PRO A 355 -12.26 28.59 5.93
CA PRO A 355 -12.34 28.76 7.38
C PRO A 355 -13.50 27.95 8.00
N THR A 356 -13.48 26.62 7.82
CA THR A 356 -14.56 25.71 8.27
C THR A 356 -14.47 25.42 9.77
N GLY A 357 -13.29 25.53 10.37
CA GLY A 357 -13.06 25.14 11.75
C GLY A 357 -12.96 23.65 12.00
N ASP A 358 -12.94 22.84 10.94
CA ASP A 358 -12.72 21.40 11.06
C ASP A 358 -11.25 21.12 11.40
N GLY A 359 -10.98 20.02 12.12
CA GLY A 359 -9.60 19.64 12.44
C GLY A 359 -9.49 18.65 13.58
N GLU A 360 -8.31 18.05 13.75
CA GLU A 360 -8.05 17.04 14.78
C GLU A 360 -7.81 17.64 16.18
N ASP A 361 -7.42 18.92 16.27
CA ASP A 361 -7.00 19.58 17.51
C ASP A 361 -7.92 20.76 17.88
N VAL A 362 -9.15 20.80 17.37
CA VAL A 362 -10.12 21.86 17.65
C VAL A 362 -10.48 21.89 19.14
N GLY A 363 -10.39 23.07 19.75
CA GLY A 363 -10.74 23.26 21.16
C GLY A 363 -9.65 22.92 22.17
N TYR A 364 -8.42 22.78 21.72
CA TYR A 364 -7.27 22.45 22.55
C TYR A 364 -6.80 23.65 23.42
N PRO A 365 -6.61 23.54 24.76
CA PRO A 365 -6.03 24.59 25.55
C PRO A 365 -4.61 24.95 25.10
N GLY A 366 -4.41 26.19 24.61
CA GLY A 366 -3.15 26.67 24.06
C GLY A 366 -2.97 26.49 22.56
N ASN A 367 -3.95 26.00 21.87
CA ASN A 367 -4.02 25.88 20.42
C ASN A 367 -5.12 26.82 19.87
N ASP A 368 -4.91 28.13 19.96
CA ASP A 368 -5.76 29.12 19.27
C ASP A 368 -5.45 29.08 17.77
N GLN A 369 -5.86 27.96 17.10
CA GLN A 369 -5.64 27.83 15.67
C GLN A 369 -6.73 28.56 14.87
N SER A 370 -6.32 29.08 13.72
CA SER A 370 -7.24 29.67 12.74
C SER A 370 -8.25 28.62 12.26
N PRO A 371 -9.52 28.97 11.96
CA PRO A 371 -10.49 28.06 11.33
C PRO A 371 -10.02 27.47 9.98
N TRP A 372 -9.00 28.02 9.37
CA TRP A 372 -8.35 27.48 8.18
C TRP A 372 -7.45 26.28 8.47
N VAL A 373 -7.01 26.12 9.71
CA VAL A 373 -6.04 25.07 10.10
C VAL A 373 -6.78 23.79 10.44
N PHE A 374 -6.40 22.69 9.81
CA PHE A 374 -6.87 21.36 10.12
C PHE A 374 -5.98 20.70 11.19
N GLU A 375 -4.64 20.79 11.02
CA GLU A 375 -3.67 20.31 12.01
C GLU A 375 -2.54 21.33 12.17
N ARG A 376 -2.25 21.69 13.44
CA ARG A 376 -1.19 22.64 13.80
C ARG A 376 0.03 21.90 14.35
N LYS A 377 0.60 21.02 13.57
CA LYS A 377 1.82 20.27 13.90
C LYS A 377 2.95 20.76 13.01
N TRP A 378 3.92 21.46 13.59
CA TRP A 378 5.01 21.96 12.78
C TRP A 378 5.93 20.85 12.30
N GLU A 379 6.13 20.81 11.01
CA GLU A 379 7.01 19.92 10.27
C GLU A 379 7.87 20.74 9.30
N ILE A 380 9.19 20.55 9.33
CA ILE A 380 10.10 21.34 8.49
C ILE A 380 9.82 21.18 6.99
N ASP A 381 9.35 20.04 6.58
CA ASP A 381 9.01 19.75 5.21
C ASP A 381 7.78 20.52 4.71
N SER A 382 6.86 20.90 5.61
CA SER A 382 5.73 21.79 5.30
C SER A 382 6.19 23.15 4.76
N HIS A 383 7.41 23.58 5.07
CA HIS A 383 8.02 24.77 4.48
C HIS A 383 8.86 24.43 3.24
N CYS A 384 9.54 23.30 3.22
CA CYS A 384 10.47 22.94 2.15
C CYS A 384 9.76 22.53 0.86
N TYR A 385 8.66 21.80 0.95
CA TYR A 385 7.95 21.30 -0.24
C TYR A 385 7.27 22.40 -1.07
N PRO A 386 6.60 23.42 -0.47
CA PRO A 386 6.11 24.57 -1.23
C PRO A 386 7.23 25.32 -1.97
N LEU A 387 8.37 25.53 -1.32
CA LEU A 387 9.53 26.16 -1.95
C LEU A 387 10.08 25.32 -3.10
N ARG A 388 10.19 24.02 -2.89
CA ARG A 388 10.62 23.05 -3.90
C ARG A 388 9.70 23.07 -5.11
N LEU A 389 8.38 23.05 -4.91
CA LEU A 389 7.40 23.10 -5.99
C LEU A 389 7.49 24.41 -6.77
N ALA A 390 7.50 25.55 -6.09
CA ALA A 390 7.59 26.88 -6.72
C ALA A 390 8.87 27.05 -7.52
N HIS A 391 10.01 26.56 -7.00
CA HIS A 391 11.29 26.59 -7.69
C HIS A 391 11.25 25.71 -8.97
N HIS A 392 10.72 24.50 -8.89
CA HIS A 392 10.62 23.58 -10.03
C HIS A 392 9.68 24.15 -11.09
N TYR A 393 8.52 24.66 -10.70
CA TYR A 393 7.56 25.32 -11.58
C TYR A 393 8.22 26.48 -12.33
N TRP A 394 8.86 27.41 -11.63
CA TRP A 394 9.56 28.52 -12.23
C TRP A 394 10.66 28.07 -13.20
N LYS A 395 11.49 27.13 -12.81
CA LYS A 395 12.56 26.59 -13.66
C LYS A 395 12.03 25.93 -14.93
N THR A 396 10.88 25.32 -14.85
CA THR A 396 10.24 24.63 -15.98
C THR A 396 9.54 25.62 -16.91
N THR A 397 8.73 26.51 -16.35
CA THR A 397 7.83 27.38 -17.15
C THR A 397 8.41 28.75 -17.46
N GLY A 398 9.35 29.25 -16.64
CA GLY A 398 9.82 30.63 -16.65
C GLY A 398 8.83 31.63 -16.02
N ASP A 399 7.64 31.16 -15.60
CA ASP A 399 6.61 32.02 -15.01
C ASP A 399 7.01 32.46 -13.59
N THR A 400 7.01 33.77 -13.38
CA THR A 400 7.32 34.44 -12.09
C THR A 400 6.09 35.02 -11.41
N SER A 401 4.92 34.88 -11.99
CA SER A 401 3.68 35.49 -11.47
C SER A 401 3.28 35.04 -10.08
N VAL A 402 3.76 33.86 -9.66
CA VAL A 402 3.53 33.31 -8.31
C VAL A 402 4.43 33.95 -7.23
N PHE A 403 5.46 34.74 -7.61
CA PHE A 403 6.40 35.40 -6.70
C PHE A 403 5.97 36.85 -6.43
N ASP A 404 4.80 37.00 -5.88
CA ASP A 404 4.16 38.27 -5.57
C ASP A 404 4.37 38.72 -4.10
N GLY A 405 3.56 39.67 -3.63
CA GLY A 405 3.62 40.18 -2.25
C GLY A 405 3.27 39.11 -1.22
N GLU A 406 2.35 38.20 -1.53
CA GLU A 406 1.97 37.09 -0.66
C GLU A 406 3.11 36.09 -0.50
N TRP A 407 3.76 35.75 -1.59
CA TRP A 407 4.98 34.94 -1.56
C TRP A 407 6.09 35.58 -0.71
N ILE A 408 6.36 36.89 -0.87
CA ILE A 408 7.37 37.59 -0.07
C ILE A 408 7.04 37.50 1.41
N SER A 409 5.77 37.69 1.80
CA SER A 409 5.31 37.55 3.17
C SER A 409 5.54 36.13 3.70
N ALA A 410 5.17 35.11 2.92
CA ALA A 410 5.38 33.71 3.29
C ALA A 410 6.89 33.38 3.47
N MET A 411 7.76 33.90 2.63
CA MET A 411 9.23 33.75 2.78
C MET A 411 9.73 34.34 4.10
N ARG A 412 9.22 35.50 4.50
CA ARG A 412 9.57 36.11 5.79
C ARG A 412 9.10 35.25 6.97
N ASN A 413 7.88 34.73 6.88
CA ASN A 413 7.31 33.82 7.89
C ASN A 413 8.11 32.52 7.99
N ILE A 414 8.45 31.87 6.88
CA ILE A 414 9.29 30.68 6.84
C ILE A 414 10.65 30.94 7.51
N VAL A 415 11.35 32.02 7.10
CA VAL A 415 12.67 32.35 7.67
C VAL A 415 12.57 32.64 9.16
N LYS A 416 11.51 33.33 9.60
CA LYS A 416 11.25 33.61 11.01
C LYS A 416 11.07 32.31 11.78
N THR A 417 10.15 31.42 11.33
CA THR A 417 9.88 30.15 11.98
C THR A 417 11.12 29.25 12.04
N LEU A 418 11.89 29.15 10.96
CA LEU A 418 13.12 28.38 10.95
C LEU A 418 14.16 28.90 11.94
N LYS A 419 14.27 30.25 12.11
CA LYS A 419 15.14 30.87 13.12
C LYS A 419 14.66 30.60 14.54
N GLU A 420 13.36 30.68 14.80
CA GLU A 420 12.75 30.34 16.09
C GLU A 420 13.02 28.88 16.45
N GLN A 421 12.86 27.95 15.48
CA GLN A 421 13.10 26.53 15.68
C GLN A 421 14.59 26.14 15.75
N GLN A 422 15.52 27.05 15.55
CA GLN A 422 16.92 26.87 15.96
C GLN A 422 17.10 26.95 17.49
N MET A 423 16.09 27.46 18.22
CA MET A 423 16.05 27.59 19.69
C MET A 423 17.25 28.28 20.30
N LYS A 424 17.92 29.19 19.56
CA LYS A 424 19.08 29.93 20.05
C LYS A 424 18.74 30.96 21.12
N GLU A 425 17.52 31.48 21.09
CA GLU A 425 16.99 32.46 22.01
C GLU A 425 16.00 31.88 23.03
N GLY A 426 15.97 30.53 23.13
CA GLY A 426 15.07 29.78 23.99
C GLY A 426 14.05 28.95 23.19
N PRO A 427 13.10 28.27 23.88
CA PRO A 427 12.18 27.31 23.26
C PRO A 427 11.07 27.94 22.41
N GLY A 428 10.99 29.31 22.34
CA GLY A 428 9.91 29.98 21.60
C GLY A 428 8.54 29.80 22.22
N ASP A 429 7.51 30.31 21.53
CA ASP A 429 6.11 30.23 21.97
C ASP A 429 5.35 29.02 21.43
N TYR A 430 5.89 28.35 20.39
CA TYR A 430 5.23 27.19 19.78
C TYR A 430 5.18 26.00 20.74
N ILE A 431 3.99 25.45 20.89
CA ILE A 431 3.74 24.22 21.62
C ILE A 431 2.89 23.28 20.77
N PHE A 432 3.09 21.98 20.93
CA PHE A 432 2.25 20.94 20.33
C PHE A 432 1.83 19.94 21.39
N LEU A 433 0.56 19.98 21.73
CA LEU A 433 -0.10 19.08 22.67
C LEU A 433 -1.31 18.45 22.01
N ARG A 434 -1.62 17.20 22.35
CA ARG A 434 -2.90 16.54 22.06
C ARG A 434 -3.55 16.05 23.34
N THR A 435 -4.86 16.28 23.50
CA THR A 435 -5.66 15.78 24.64
C THR A 435 -6.43 14.50 24.29
N THR A 436 -6.35 14.06 23.04
CA THR A 436 -7.00 12.84 22.55
C THR A 436 -6.23 11.59 22.94
N ASP A 437 -6.78 10.40 22.65
CA ASP A 437 -6.15 9.10 22.91
C ASP A 437 -4.80 8.89 22.18
N ARG A 438 -4.46 9.77 21.24
CA ARG A 438 -3.17 9.80 20.51
C ARG A 438 -2.07 10.53 21.29
N GLN A 439 -1.95 10.33 22.58
CA GLN A 439 -0.92 10.97 23.43
C GLN A 439 0.52 10.75 22.96
N LEU A 440 0.78 9.68 22.21
CA LEU A 440 2.10 9.36 21.65
C LEU A 440 2.62 10.42 20.65
N ASP A 441 1.72 11.19 20.03
CA ASP A 441 2.09 12.29 19.12
C ASP A 441 2.37 13.61 19.84
N THR A 442 2.13 13.67 21.13
CA THR A 442 2.32 14.89 21.93
C THR A 442 3.79 15.08 22.30
N ARG A 443 4.32 16.28 22.10
CA ARG A 443 5.65 16.62 22.63
C ARG A 443 5.65 16.55 24.16
N CYS A 444 6.69 15.93 24.75
CA CYS A 444 6.91 15.97 26.18
C CYS A 444 7.15 17.40 26.70
N HIS A 445 7.27 17.58 28.02
CA HIS A 445 7.46 18.88 28.67
C HIS A 445 6.41 19.93 28.26
N VAL A 446 5.12 19.57 28.44
CA VAL A 446 3.97 20.45 28.17
C VAL A 446 4.00 20.98 26.72
N GLY A 447 4.21 20.08 25.77
CA GLY A 447 4.17 20.38 24.34
C GLY A 447 5.41 21.07 23.76
N ARG A 448 6.48 21.25 24.55
CA ARG A 448 7.69 21.94 24.11
C ARG A 448 8.79 21.03 23.58
N GLY A 449 8.67 19.72 23.84
CA GLY A 449 9.71 18.75 23.52
C GLY A 449 10.86 18.72 24.53
N ASN A 450 11.82 17.81 24.32
CA ASN A 450 13.01 17.74 25.15
C ASN A 450 13.92 18.96 24.93
N PRO A 451 14.61 19.45 25.98
CA PRO A 451 15.60 20.49 25.82
C PRO A 451 16.70 20.10 24.82
N VAL A 452 17.00 20.96 23.88
CA VAL A 452 18.02 20.76 22.86
C VAL A 452 19.16 21.79 23.03
N LYS A 453 20.36 21.38 22.60
CA LYS A 453 21.49 22.32 22.56
C LYS A 453 21.33 23.29 21.38
N PRO A 454 21.49 24.61 21.56
CA PRO A 454 21.33 25.59 20.49
C PRO A 454 22.56 25.60 19.56
N VAL A 455 22.71 24.51 18.80
CA VAL A 455 23.85 24.31 17.87
C VAL A 455 23.61 24.88 16.48
N GLY A 456 22.46 25.52 16.25
CA GLY A 456 22.09 26.12 14.97
C GLY A 456 21.34 25.18 14.03
N LEU A 457 21.13 23.95 14.41
CA LEU A 457 20.21 23.05 13.71
C LEU A 457 18.76 23.46 14.02
N ILE A 458 17.88 23.18 13.08
CA ILE A 458 16.44 23.34 13.25
C ILE A 458 15.94 22.04 13.90
N VAL A 459 15.09 22.15 14.90
CA VAL A 459 14.67 21.01 15.76
C VAL A 459 13.17 20.81 15.67
#